data_4c377d698fed5d6334b3950cfe9a4a60
#
_entry.id   4c377d698fed5d6334b3950cfe9a4a60
#
_cell.length_a   1.000
_cell.length_b   1.000
_cell.length_c   1.000
_cell.angle_alpha   90.00
_cell.angle_beta   90.00
_cell.angle_gamma   90.00
#
_symmetry.space_group_name_H-M   'P 1'
#
loop_
_entity.id
_entity.type
_entity.pdbx_description
1 polymer ?
#
loop_
_entity_poly.entity_id
_entity_poly.type
_entity_poly.pdbx_seq_one_letter_code
_entity_poly.pdbx_strand_id
1 'polypeptide(L)'
;MAVVAEAPSTRRIKELEVMVADVVVETPDTSTLVFFTGNDRLEYKAGHFLTIDPHQFEALERFTAFLEDLKGKKELPRAYSMCSAPHERYLAVTVKEEQYVSGQTKYPPLLSPLLVKRTVRGMRLRVTGFTGPYTLPENIETQTDHIVHICAGSGSVPNFSILKFALDHHPGLRHTFIYSNKTWEDVIFRDALTELEAKHPDRLRVIHTLTREPDVARCGPLVRKGRVHAALVRELVPDVERSIVYVCDPGISKFDREAAKEKGESPQPRFLETVLTDLLSLGVPNSRIKRESYG
;
A
#
# COMPACT_ATOMS: atom_id res chain seq x y z
N MET A 1 24.11 37.70 -26.61
CA MET A 1 22.79 37.04 -26.64
C MET A 1 22.77 35.98 -25.54
N ALA A 2 22.05 36.23 -24.49
CA ALA A 2 21.91 35.26 -23.40
C ALA A 2 20.86 34.21 -23.81
N VAL A 3 21.25 32.93 -23.83
CA VAL A 3 20.34 31.81 -24.04
C VAL A 3 19.51 31.68 -22.75
N VAL A 4 18.26 32.09 -22.83
CA VAL A 4 17.27 31.84 -21.78
C VAL A 4 17.02 30.34 -21.80
N ALA A 5 17.47 29.62 -20.77
CA ALA A 5 17.11 28.23 -20.58
C ALA A 5 15.60 28.17 -20.26
N GLU A 6 14.82 27.63 -21.19
CA GLU A 6 13.42 27.32 -20.93
C GLU A 6 13.34 26.39 -19.72
N ALA A 7 12.55 26.79 -18.72
CA ALA A 7 12.19 25.93 -17.60
C ALA A 7 11.50 24.66 -18.17
N PRO A 8 11.84 23.46 -17.68
CA PRO A 8 11.23 22.23 -18.16
C PRO A 8 9.72 22.31 -17.92
N SER A 9 8.93 22.29 -18.99
CA SER A 9 7.48 22.23 -18.93
C SER A 9 7.10 20.93 -18.19
N THR A 10 6.42 21.06 -17.06
CA THR A 10 5.84 19.95 -16.29
C THR A 10 4.81 19.23 -17.17
N ARG A 11 5.26 18.29 -17.96
CA ARG A 11 4.38 17.45 -18.79
C ARG A 11 3.75 16.44 -17.86
N ARG A 12 2.45 16.59 -17.58
CA ARG A 12 1.66 15.56 -16.91
C ARG A 12 1.75 14.29 -17.76
N ILE A 13 2.49 13.29 -17.29
CA ILE A 13 2.65 12.01 -18.00
C ILE A 13 1.29 11.32 -17.96
N LYS A 14 0.62 11.23 -19.11
CA LYS A 14 -0.68 10.56 -19.23
C LYS A 14 -0.50 9.04 -19.29
N GLU A 15 0.54 8.58 -19.96
CA GLU A 15 0.87 7.18 -20.15
C GLU A 15 2.39 7.04 -20.25
N LEU A 16 2.95 6.05 -19.57
CA LEU A 16 4.38 5.75 -19.59
C LEU A 16 4.58 4.27 -19.91
N GLU A 17 5.41 3.99 -20.92
CA GLU A 17 5.93 2.64 -21.13
C GLU A 17 7.07 2.39 -20.16
N VAL A 18 6.98 1.30 -19.41
CA VAL A 18 7.99 0.85 -18.46
C VAL A 18 8.45 -0.56 -18.81
N MET A 19 9.70 -0.87 -18.45
CA MET A 19 10.25 -2.21 -18.56
C MET A 19 10.48 -2.77 -17.16
N VAL A 20 10.07 -4.01 -16.92
CA VAL A 20 10.36 -4.74 -15.67
C VAL A 20 11.85 -4.96 -15.57
N ALA A 21 12.52 -4.24 -14.70
CA ALA A 21 13.95 -4.36 -14.42
C ALA A 21 14.23 -5.51 -13.45
N ASP A 22 13.33 -5.73 -12.49
CA ASP A 22 13.43 -6.82 -11.53
C ASP A 22 12.05 -7.24 -10.99
N VAL A 23 11.97 -8.46 -10.46
CA VAL A 23 10.83 -9.02 -9.75
C VAL A 23 11.32 -9.58 -8.43
N VAL A 24 10.92 -8.94 -7.32
CA VAL A 24 11.28 -9.39 -5.96
C VAL A 24 10.10 -10.14 -5.37
N VAL A 25 10.29 -11.40 -5.02
CA VAL A 25 9.27 -12.20 -4.32
C VAL A 25 9.29 -11.81 -2.84
N GLU A 26 8.25 -11.14 -2.40
CA GLU A 26 8.11 -10.68 -1.01
C GLU A 26 7.53 -11.78 -0.10
N THR A 27 6.47 -12.43 -0.59
CA THR A 27 5.78 -13.54 0.07
C THR A 27 5.30 -14.53 -0.98
N PRO A 28 4.78 -15.72 -0.64
CA PRO A 28 4.29 -16.70 -1.61
C PRO A 28 3.22 -16.18 -2.59
N ASP A 29 2.47 -15.13 -2.19
CA ASP A 29 1.38 -14.52 -2.97
C ASP A 29 1.62 -13.04 -3.31
N THR A 30 2.84 -12.52 -3.08
CA THR A 30 3.12 -11.08 -3.26
C THR A 30 4.47 -10.87 -3.92
N SER A 31 4.51 -10.03 -4.94
CA SER A 31 5.75 -9.65 -5.64
C SER A 31 5.86 -8.14 -5.80
N THR A 32 7.06 -7.61 -5.65
CA THR A 32 7.43 -6.25 -6.00
C THR A 32 7.98 -6.23 -7.42
N LEU A 33 7.35 -5.44 -8.28
CA LEU A 33 7.77 -5.21 -9.66
C LEU A 33 8.56 -3.91 -9.70
N VAL A 34 9.83 -4.01 -10.04
CA VAL A 34 10.74 -2.87 -10.19
C VAL A 34 10.78 -2.47 -11.66
N PHE A 35 10.50 -1.21 -11.95
CA PHE A 35 10.39 -0.70 -13.31
C PHE A 35 11.53 0.24 -13.67
N PHE A 36 12.09 0.03 -14.85
CA PHE A 36 12.94 0.98 -15.53
C PHE A 36 12.06 1.89 -16.40
N THR A 37 12.18 3.20 -16.19
CA THR A 37 11.36 4.23 -16.84
C THR A 37 12.13 5.02 -17.90
N GLY A 38 13.29 4.52 -18.35
CA GLY A 38 14.19 5.28 -19.22
C GLY A 38 14.93 6.36 -18.43
N ASN A 39 15.13 7.52 -19.08
CA ASN A 39 15.75 8.69 -18.46
C ASN A 39 14.72 9.68 -17.88
N ASP A 40 13.43 9.35 -17.95
CA ASP A 40 12.38 10.23 -17.46
C ASP A 40 12.40 10.28 -15.94
N ARG A 41 12.45 11.49 -15.41
CA ARG A 41 12.21 11.74 -13.99
C ARG A 41 10.70 11.89 -13.80
N LEU A 42 10.14 10.99 -13.00
CA LEU A 42 8.72 11.02 -12.67
C LEU A 42 8.49 11.91 -11.46
N GLU A 43 7.64 12.89 -11.62
CA GLU A 43 7.16 13.70 -10.50
C GLU A 43 5.93 13.01 -9.88
N TYR A 44 6.11 12.38 -8.73
CA TYR A 44 5.04 11.85 -7.92
C TYR A 44 5.31 12.07 -6.43
N LYS A 45 4.29 11.93 -5.59
CA LYS A 45 4.43 12.00 -4.13
C LYS A 45 4.47 10.60 -3.55
N ALA A 46 5.22 10.41 -2.46
CA ALA A 46 5.18 9.17 -1.70
C ALA A 46 3.75 8.86 -1.24
N GLY A 47 3.30 7.62 -1.45
CA GLY A 47 1.92 7.19 -1.22
C GLY A 47 1.00 7.28 -2.44
N HIS A 48 1.44 7.87 -3.57
CA HIS A 48 0.69 7.82 -4.82
C HIS A 48 0.57 6.38 -5.36
N PHE A 49 -0.41 6.16 -6.22
CA PHE A 49 -0.59 4.93 -6.99
C PHE A 49 -0.44 5.19 -8.49
N LEU A 50 -0.16 4.15 -9.24
CA LEU A 50 -0.30 4.08 -10.69
C LEU A 50 -1.41 3.10 -11.07
N THR A 51 -1.83 3.13 -12.33
CA THR A 51 -2.85 2.21 -12.86
C THR A 51 -2.29 1.40 -14.01
N ILE A 52 -2.72 0.15 -14.09
CA ILE A 52 -2.39 -0.81 -15.14
C ILE A 52 -3.68 -1.29 -15.80
N ASP A 53 -3.81 -1.09 -17.11
CA ASP A 53 -4.97 -1.54 -17.87
C ASP A 53 -4.81 -3.03 -18.24
N PRO A 54 -5.76 -3.91 -17.86
CA PRO A 54 -5.71 -5.33 -18.22
C PRO A 54 -5.76 -5.58 -19.74
N HIS A 55 -6.37 -4.69 -20.53
CA HIS A 55 -6.52 -4.85 -21.97
C HIS A 55 -5.20 -4.77 -22.75
N GLN A 56 -4.12 -4.30 -22.14
CA GLN A 56 -2.80 -4.31 -22.80
C GLN A 56 -2.16 -5.69 -22.87
N PHE A 57 -2.69 -6.68 -22.14
CA PHE A 57 -2.11 -8.03 -22.05
C PHE A 57 -2.87 -9.00 -22.94
N GLU A 58 -2.27 -9.40 -24.07
CA GLU A 58 -2.82 -10.42 -24.98
C GLU A 58 -3.21 -11.71 -24.24
N ALA A 59 -2.40 -12.11 -23.26
CA ALA A 59 -2.66 -13.29 -22.43
C ALA A 59 -3.98 -13.23 -21.63
N LEU A 60 -4.53 -12.04 -21.44
CA LEU A 60 -5.79 -11.82 -20.71
C LEU A 60 -6.98 -11.51 -21.61
N GLU A 61 -6.80 -11.38 -22.94
CA GLU A 61 -7.83 -10.92 -23.87
C GLU A 61 -9.15 -11.67 -23.72
N ARG A 62 -9.10 -13.01 -23.84
CA ARG A 62 -10.31 -13.86 -23.75
C ARG A 62 -10.95 -13.83 -22.37
N PHE A 63 -10.11 -13.77 -21.32
CA PHE A 63 -10.62 -13.75 -19.95
C PHE A 63 -11.22 -12.39 -19.60
N THR A 64 -10.63 -11.31 -20.08
CA THR A 64 -11.16 -9.96 -19.96
C THR A 64 -12.53 -9.87 -20.64
N ALA A 65 -12.64 -10.31 -21.91
CA ALA A 65 -13.89 -10.33 -22.64
C ALA A 65 -14.98 -11.16 -21.93
N PHE A 66 -14.63 -12.35 -21.43
CA PHE A 66 -15.55 -13.16 -20.62
C PHE A 66 -16.07 -12.44 -19.38
N LEU A 67 -15.18 -11.76 -18.64
CA LEU A 67 -15.58 -11.02 -17.44
C LEU A 67 -16.45 -9.80 -17.78
N GLU A 68 -16.16 -9.12 -18.88
CA GLU A 68 -16.95 -7.98 -19.37
C GLU A 68 -18.37 -8.40 -19.76
N ASP A 69 -18.50 -9.50 -20.49
CA ASP A 69 -19.80 -10.09 -20.85
C ASP A 69 -20.58 -10.47 -19.59
N LEU A 70 -19.92 -11.16 -18.64
CA LEU A 70 -20.53 -11.60 -17.38
C LEU A 70 -20.98 -10.43 -16.51
N LYS A 71 -20.23 -9.32 -16.49
CA LYS A 71 -20.51 -8.13 -15.68
C LYS A 71 -21.39 -7.11 -16.41
N GLY A 72 -21.54 -7.22 -17.71
CA GLY A 72 -22.24 -6.25 -18.56
C GLY A 72 -21.56 -4.88 -18.61
N LYS A 73 -20.24 -4.81 -18.37
CA LYS A 73 -19.45 -3.57 -18.39
C LYS A 73 -17.97 -3.85 -18.63
N LYS A 74 -17.30 -2.84 -19.20
CA LYS A 74 -15.86 -2.86 -19.44
C LYS A 74 -15.06 -2.98 -18.14
N GLU A 75 -13.99 -3.78 -18.15
CA GLU A 75 -13.01 -3.84 -17.09
C GLU A 75 -12.20 -2.55 -17.04
N LEU A 76 -12.03 -2.00 -15.84
CA LEU A 76 -11.29 -0.76 -15.63
C LEU A 76 -9.81 -1.07 -15.30
N PRO A 77 -8.91 -0.12 -15.60
CA PRO A 77 -7.55 -0.19 -15.07
C PRO A 77 -7.51 -0.41 -13.56
N ARG A 78 -6.54 -1.17 -13.08
CA ARG A 78 -6.35 -1.47 -11.66
C ARG A 78 -5.29 -0.55 -11.07
N ALA A 79 -5.60 0.02 -9.92
CA ALA A 79 -4.68 0.86 -9.17
C ALA A 79 -3.73 -0.01 -8.32
N TYR A 80 -2.44 0.36 -8.33
CA TYR A 80 -1.40 -0.24 -7.52
C TYR A 80 -0.58 0.86 -6.87
N SER A 81 -0.56 0.91 -5.55
CA SER A 81 0.26 1.87 -4.81
C SER A 81 1.74 1.62 -5.08
N MET A 82 2.48 2.69 -5.24
CA MET A 82 3.93 2.62 -5.39
C MET A 82 4.56 2.34 -4.03
N CYS A 83 5.44 1.33 -3.99
CA CYS A 83 6.29 1.07 -2.84
C CYS A 83 7.61 1.87 -2.91
N SER A 84 8.02 2.31 -4.10
CA SER A 84 9.16 3.22 -4.25
C SER A 84 8.85 4.60 -3.70
N ALA A 85 9.86 5.26 -3.13
CA ALA A 85 9.80 6.68 -2.78
C ALA A 85 10.28 7.53 -3.96
N PRO A 86 9.83 8.81 -4.09
CA PRO A 86 10.16 9.67 -5.25
C PRO A 86 11.64 9.91 -5.49
N HIS A 87 12.48 9.82 -4.46
CA HIS A 87 13.93 9.99 -4.55
C HIS A 87 14.66 8.72 -5.01
N GLU A 88 13.99 7.57 -5.04
CA GLU A 88 14.59 6.31 -5.47
C GLU A 88 14.78 6.26 -6.99
N ARG A 89 15.81 5.54 -7.42
CA ARG A 89 16.20 5.45 -8.83
C ARG A 89 15.17 4.77 -9.72
N TYR A 90 14.45 3.78 -9.17
CA TYR A 90 13.50 2.96 -9.90
C TYR A 90 12.09 3.14 -9.36
N LEU A 91 11.14 3.16 -10.25
CA LEU A 91 9.73 3.06 -9.90
C LEU A 91 9.42 1.61 -9.50
N ALA A 92 8.66 1.41 -8.43
CA ALA A 92 8.26 0.07 -8.03
C ALA A 92 6.84 0.04 -7.46
N VAL A 93 6.14 -1.04 -7.75
CA VAL A 93 4.84 -1.38 -7.18
C VAL A 93 4.88 -2.76 -6.55
N THR A 94 4.18 -2.95 -5.46
CA THR A 94 4.03 -4.27 -4.84
C THR A 94 2.60 -4.74 -5.05
N VAL A 95 2.48 -5.92 -5.65
CA VAL A 95 1.21 -6.55 -6.01
C VAL A 95 1.02 -7.81 -5.19
N LYS A 96 -0.10 -7.87 -4.47
CA LYS A 96 -0.57 -9.09 -3.81
C LYS A 96 -1.59 -9.79 -4.71
N GLU A 97 -1.43 -11.09 -4.89
CA GLU A 97 -2.36 -11.91 -5.66
C GLU A 97 -3.71 -11.98 -4.95
N GLU A 98 -4.76 -11.54 -5.63
CA GLU A 98 -6.13 -11.75 -5.18
C GLU A 98 -6.48 -13.23 -5.33
N GLN A 99 -7.10 -13.80 -4.31
CA GLN A 99 -7.52 -15.20 -4.31
C GLN A 99 -9.00 -15.33 -4.64
N TYR A 100 -9.34 -16.27 -5.51
CA TYR A 100 -10.73 -16.69 -5.68
C TYR A 100 -11.11 -17.63 -4.52
N VAL A 101 -12.14 -17.26 -3.79
CA VAL A 101 -12.70 -18.10 -2.72
C VAL A 101 -14.16 -18.34 -3.05
N SER A 102 -14.51 -19.59 -3.37
CA SER A 102 -15.88 -19.98 -3.67
C SER A 102 -16.85 -19.60 -2.55
N GLY A 103 -17.96 -18.97 -2.92
CA GLY A 103 -18.96 -18.45 -1.98
C GLY A 103 -18.59 -17.14 -1.26
N GLN A 104 -17.36 -16.60 -1.46
CA GLN A 104 -16.92 -15.34 -0.86
C GLN A 104 -16.56 -14.29 -1.91
N THR A 105 -16.11 -14.70 -3.09
CA THR A 105 -15.79 -13.80 -4.20
C THR A 105 -16.75 -14.05 -5.35
N LYS A 106 -17.31 -12.97 -5.92
CA LYS A 106 -18.25 -13.06 -7.03
C LYS A 106 -17.58 -13.41 -8.35
N TYR A 107 -16.37 -12.88 -8.57
CA TYR A 107 -15.62 -13.05 -9.81
C TYR A 107 -14.18 -13.48 -9.52
N PRO A 108 -13.56 -14.28 -10.39
CA PRO A 108 -12.13 -14.59 -10.26
C PRO A 108 -11.28 -13.34 -10.51
N PRO A 109 -10.07 -13.27 -9.89
CA PRO A 109 -9.15 -12.15 -10.08
C PRO A 109 -8.64 -12.11 -11.53
N LEU A 110 -8.52 -10.89 -12.07
CA LEU A 110 -8.12 -10.70 -13.48
C LEU A 110 -6.61 -10.47 -13.61
N LEU A 111 -6.09 -9.42 -12.98
CA LEU A 111 -4.77 -8.88 -13.28
C LEU A 111 -3.69 -9.30 -12.29
N SER A 112 -4.00 -9.34 -10.99
CA SER A 112 -3.00 -9.63 -9.95
C SER A 112 -2.33 -11.00 -10.10
N PRO A 113 -3.00 -12.11 -10.53
CA PRO A 113 -2.33 -13.39 -10.76
C PRO A 113 -1.29 -13.32 -11.90
N LEU A 114 -1.59 -12.58 -12.98
CA LEU A 114 -0.64 -12.37 -14.07
C LEU A 114 0.58 -11.58 -13.56
N LEU A 115 0.34 -10.48 -12.85
CA LEU A 115 1.42 -9.61 -12.36
C LEU A 115 2.33 -10.33 -11.37
N VAL A 116 1.78 -11.16 -10.48
CA VAL A 116 2.54 -11.87 -9.45
C VAL A 116 3.25 -13.12 -9.99
N LYS A 117 2.58 -13.92 -10.86
CA LYS A 117 3.07 -15.25 -11.25
C LYS A 117 3.69 -15.32 -12.64
N ARG A 118 3.44 -14.34 -13.51
CA ARG A 118 3.82 -14.41 -14.92
C ARG A 118 4.71 -13.25 -15.38
N THR A 119 4.87 -12.21 -14.57
CA THR A 119 5.77 -11.10 -14.88
C THR A 119 7.22 -11.53 -14.76
N VAL A 120 8.02 -11.20 -15.77
CA VAL A 120 9.45 -11.51 -15.83
C VAL A 120 10.25 -10.27 -16.21
N ARG A 121 11.54 -10.27 -15.90
CA ARG A 121 12.47 -9.21 -16.32
C ARG A 121 12.44 -9.02 -17.83
N GLY A 122 12.49 -7.77 -18.28
CA GLY A 122 12.42 -7.39 -19.69
C GLY A 122 11.00 -7.23 -20.23
N MET A 123 9.98 -7.68 -19.51
CA MET A 123 8.57 -7.46 -19.91
C MET A 123 8.29 -5.96 -19.94
N ARG A 124 7.57 -5.50 -20.99
CA ARG A 124 7.14 -4.12 -21.14
C ARG A 124 5.66 -4.00 -20.86
N LEU A 125 5.27 -2.92 -20.21
CA LEU A 125 3.87 -2.58 -19.97
C LEU A 125 3.69 -1.07 -19.91
N ARG A 126 2.45 -0.63 -20.09
CA ARG A 126 2.06 0.76 -19.98
C ARG A 126 1.39 1.00 -18.65
N VAL A 127 1.81 2.09 -18.00
CA VAL A 127 1.28 2.55 -16.72
C VAL A 127 0.78 3.98 -16.86
N THR A 128 -0.25 4.33 -16.10
CA THR A 128 -0.82 5.67 -16.04
C THR A 128 -1.06 6.07 -14.58
N GLY A 129 -1.50 7.29 -14.32
CA GLY A 129 -1.90 7.71 -12.97
C GLY A 129 -0.84 8.59 -12.30
N PHE A 130 -0.06 8.07 -11.37
CA PHE A 130 0.84 8.82 -10.50
C PHE A 130 0.10 9.88 -9.67
N THR A 131 -0.95 9.45 -8.98
CA THR A 131 -1.87 10.29 -8.23
C THR A 131 -2.38 9.59 -6.96
N GLY A 132 -3.11 10.31 -6.14
CA GLY A 132 -3.78 9.81 -4.94
C GLY A 132 -3.75 10.82 -3.80
N PRO A 133 -4.72 10.77 -2.89
CA PRO A 133 -4.78 11.68 -1.75
C PRO A 133 -3.95 11.22 -0.54
N TYR A 134 -3.46 9.98 -0.54
CA TYR A 134 -2.78 9.36 0.59
C TYR A 134 -1.28 9.69 0.59
N THR A 135 -0.96 10.95 0.86
CA THR A 135 0.41 11.49 0.80
C THR A 135 0.76 12.30 2.03
N LEU A 136 2.06 12.60 2.20
CA LEU A 136 2.51 13.55 3.22
C LEU A 136 2.09 14.97 2.85
N PRO A 137 1.53 15.76 3.80
CA PRO A 137 1.41 17.20 3.65
C PRO A 137 2.79 17.86 3.49
N GLU A 138 2.88 18.93 2.69
CA GLU A 138 4.13 19.65 2.46
C GLU A 138 4.71 20.28 3.75
N ASN A 139 3.84 20.64 4.69
CA ASN A 139 4.20 21.23 5.98
C ASN A 139 4.09 20.22 7.13
N ILE A 140 4.39 18.94 6.92
CA ILE A 140 4.18 17.86 7.89
C ILE A 140 4.90 18.12 9.23
N GLU A 141 6.13 18.63 9.20
CA GLU A 141 6.93 18.88 10.41
C GLU A 141 6.39 20.02 11.30
N THR A 142 5.52 20.89 10.75
CA THR A 142 4.80 21.89 11.54
C THR A 142 3.53 21.35 12.19
N GLN A 143 3.07 20.19 11.74
CA GLN A 143 1.83 19.57 12.23
C GLN A 143 2.08 18.51 13.30
N THR A 144 3.20 17.81 13.20
CA THR A 144 3.58 16.73 14.13
C THR A 144 5.08 16.45 14.08
N ASP A 145 5.61 15.89 15.13
CA ASP A 145 6.92 15.26 15.21
C ASP A 145 6.85 13.73 15.12
N HIS A 146 5.62 13.15 15.06
CA HIS A 146 5.44 11.72 15.08
C HIS A 146 4.38 11.25 14.06
N ILE A 147 4.77 10.35 13.17
CA ILE A 147 3.88 9.66 12.24
C ILE A 147 3.68 8.22 12.71
N VAL A 148 2.43 7.80 12.81
CA VAL A 148 2.06 6.43 13.14
C VAL A 148 1.48 5.77 11.90
N HIS A 149 2.10 4.69 11.46
CA HIS A 149 1.62 3.86 10.36
C HIS A 149 0.90 2.65 10.95
N ILE A 150 -0.37 2.44 10.60
CA ILE A 150 -1.14 1.26 11.00
C ILE A 150 -1.67 0.59 9.74
N CYS A 151 -1.11 -0.56 9.39
CA CYS A 151 -1.47 -1.23 8.14
C CYS A 151 -1.57 -2.74 8.31
N ALA A 152 -2.22 -3.40 7.35
CA ALA A 152 -2.25 -4.85 7.30
C ALA A 152 -2.01 -5.35 5.86
N GLY A 153 -1.28 -6.46 5.73
CA GLY A 153 -0.98 -7.06 4.43
C GLY A 153 -0.44 -6.05 3.41
N SER A 154 -1.07 -5.97 2.24
CA SER A 154 -0.69 -5.03 1.17
C SER A 154 -0.93 -3.55 1.49
N GLY A 155 -1.68 -3.22 2.54
CA GLY A 155 -1.80 -1.84 3.04
C GLY A 155 -0.47 -1.26 3.53
N SER A 156 0.57 -2.08 3.71
CA SER A 156 1.93 -1.63 3.99
C SER A 156 2.56 -0.86 2.80
N VAL A 157 2.12 -1.09 1.58
CA VAL A 157 2.77 -0.59 0.35
C VAL A 157 2.88 0.94 0.31
N PRO A 158 1.78 1.72 0.38
CA PRO A 158 1.88 3.17 0.39
C PRO A 158 2.53 3.70 1.66
N ASN A 159 2.33 3.02 2.81
CA ASN A 159 2.98 3.37 4.07
C ASN A 159 4.50 3.22 4.00
N PHE A 160 5.00 2.19 3.31
CA PHE A 160 6.44 1.96 3.11
C PHE A 160 7.08 3.03 2.22
N SER A 161 6.39 3.46 1.16
CA SER A 161 6.82 4.59 0.33
C SER A 161 6.92 5.89 1.14
N ILE A 162 5.87 6.21 1.92
CA ILE A 162 5.81 7.39 2.79
C ILE A 162 6.92 7.33 3.85
N LEU A 163 7.11 6.18 4.50
CA LEU A 163 8.14 5.97 5.51
C LEU A 163 9.54 6.24 4.95
N LYS A 164 9.90 5.64 3.82
CA LYS A 164 11.21 5.84 3.19
C LYS A 164 11.45 7.30 2.83
N PHE A 165 10.46 7.95 2.22
CA PHE A 165 10.54 9.35 1.88
C PHE A 165 10.72 10.23 3.11
N ALA A 166 9.95 10.01 4.17
CA ALA A 166 10.01 10.81 5.38
C ALA A 166 11.33 10.60 6.16
N LEU A 167 11.85 9.38 6.20
CA LEU A 167 13.15 9.11 6.84
C LEU A 167 14.29 9.84 6.14
N ASP A 168 14.23 10.04 4.82
CA ASP A 168 15.25 10.73 4.04
C ASP A 168 15.10 12.27 4.07
N HIS A 169 13.87 12.78 3.93
CA HIS A 169 13.62 14.21 3.72
C HIS A 169 13.15 14.98 4.96
N HIS A 170 12.71 14.28 6.01
CA HIS A 170 12.14 14.88 7.22
C HIS A 170 12.85 14.36 8.48
N PRO A 171 14.08 14.81 8.76
CA PRO A 171 14.89 14.30 9.87
C PRO A 171 14.29 14.54 11.25
N GLY A 172 13.40 15.51 11.40
CA GLY A 172 12.69 15.81 12.66
C GLY A 172 11.55 14.84 12.99
N LEU A 173 11.14 13.95 12.07
CA LEU A 173 10.03 13.05 12.28
C LEU A 173 10.48 11.71 12.87
N ARG A 174 9.71 11.24 13.86
CA ARG A 174 9.73 9.87 14.40
C ARG A 174 8.62 9.05 13.77
N HIS A 175 8.82 7.75 13.67
CA HIS A 175 7.87 6.83 13.06
C HIS A 175 7.62 5.62 13.96
N THR A 176 6.35 5.26 14.14
CA THR A 176 5.93 3.96 14.68
C THR A 176 5.15 3.22 13.61
N PHE A 177 5.66 2.06 13.20
CA PHE A 177 5.07 1.24 12.13
C PHE A 177 4.42 -0.01 12.75
N ILE A 178 3.10 0.00 12.90
CA ILE A 178 2.31 -1.10 13.46
C ILE A 178 1.74 -1.91 12.29
N TYR A 179 2.27 -3.11 12.09
CA TYR A 179 2.01 -3.91 10.90
C TYR A 179 1.35 -5.25 11.23
N SER A 180 0.12 -5.43 10.77
CA SER A 180 -0.69 -6.62 11.02
C SER A 180 -0.63 -7.60 9.85
N ASN A 181 -0.37 -8.88 10.14
CA ASN A 181 -0.36 -9.95 9.16
C ASN A 181 -0.98 -11.24 9.73
N LYS A 182 -1.14 -12.27 8.91
CA LYS A 182 -1.62 -13.58 9.36
C LYS A 182 -0.51 -14.33 10.06
N THR A 183 0.60 -14.55 9.36
CA THR A 183 1.80 -15.26 9.82
C THR A 183 3.04 -14.42 9.56
N TRP A 184 4.18 -14.88 10.04
CA TRP A 184 5.48 -14.23 9.80
C TRP A 184 5.89 -14.29 8.32
N GLU A 185 5.48 -15.34 7.61
CA GLU A 185 5.75 -15.50 6.17
C GLU A 185 4.93 -14.56 5.29
N ASP A 186 3.80 -14.03 5.79
CA ASP A 186 2.97 -13.08 5.09
C ASP A 186 3.47 -11.62 5.18
N VAL A 187 4.56 -11.36 5.93
CA VAL A 187 5.08 -10.00 6.14
C VAL A 187 5.81 -9.52 4.91
N ILE A 188 5.18 -8.60 4.17
CA ILE A 188 5.75 -7.91 3.01
C ILE A 188 6.81 -6.90 3.51
N PHE A 189 7.92 -6.71 2.79
CA PHE A 189 9.05 -5.84 3.15
C PHE A 189 9.70 -6.18 4.49
N ARG A 190 9.60 -7.42 4.96
CA ARG A 190 10.10 -7.81 6.29
C ARG A 190 11.55 -7.43 6.50
N ASP A 191 12.41 -7.84 5.59
CA ASP A 191 13.85 -7.62 5.71
C ASP A 191 14.19 -6.13 5.51
N ALA A 192 13.54 -5.46 4.56
CA ALA A 192 13.73 -4.02 4.33
C ALA A 192 13.26 -3.16 5.51
N LEU A 193 12.17 -3.51 6.18
CA LEU A 193 11.72 -2.81 7.40
C LEU A 193 12.71 -3.04 8.56
N THR A 194 13.24 -4.25 8.69
CA THR A 194 14.28 -4.57 9.69
C THR A 194 15.55 -3.76 9.46
N GLU A 195 16.00 -3.66 8.21
CA GLU A 195 17.17 -2.87 7.82
C GLU A 195 16.94 -1.37 8.07
N LEU A 196 15.74 -0.85 7.73
CA LEU A 196 15.41 0.56 7.99
C LEU A 196 15.37 0.88 9.48
N GLU A 197 14.80 0.00 10.30
CA GLU A 197 14.79 0.17 11.76
C GLU A 197 16.21 0.16 12.32
N ALA A 198 17.06 -0.77 11.90
CA ALA A 198 18.45 -0.83 12.30
C ALA A 198 19.26 0.41 11.88
N LYS A 199 18.94 0.99 10.71
CA LYS A 199 19.57 2.22 10.21
C LYS A 199 19.08 3.48 10.94
N HIS A 200 17.86 3.48 11.45
CA HIS A 200 17.23 4.63 12.09
C HIS A 200 16.65 4.28 13.48
N PRO A 201 17.47 3.74 14.42
CA PRO A 201 16.96 3.17 15.67
C PRO A 201 16.28 4.21 16.60
N ASP A 202 16.66 5.49 16.50
CA ASP A 202 16.07 6.57 17.29
C ASP A 202 14.81 7.16 16.64
N ARG A 203 14.53 6.85 15.38
CA ARG A 203 13.47 7.46 14.58
C ARG A 203 12.41 6.49 14.07
N LEU A 204 12.72 5.21 13.99
CA LEU A 204 11.79 4.19 13.48
C LEU A 204 11.67 3.06 14.50
N ARG A 205 10.43 2.70 14.81
CA ARG A 205 10.08 1.50 15.55
C ARG A 205 9.06 0.68 14.76
N VAL A 206 9.38 -0.57 14.48
CA VAL A 206 8.51 -1.50 13.74
C VAL A 206 7.93 -2.54 14.68
N ILE A 207 6.61 -2.63 14.76
CA ILE A 207 5.89 -3.58 15.60
C ILE A 207 5.01 -4.45 14.69
N HIS A 208 5.18 -5.77 14.77
CA HIS A 208 4.34 -6.72 14.04
C HIS A 208 3.24 -7.27 14.94
N THR A 209 2.02 -7.40 14.39
CA THR A 209 0.94 -8.18 15.01
C THR A 209 0.59 -9.34 14.11
N LEU A 210 0.55 -10.56 14.67
CA LEU A 210 0.33 -11.79 13.91
C LEU A 210 -0.91 -12.52 14.43
N THR A 211 -1.90 -12.70 13.55
CA THR A 211 -3.22 -13.24 13.94
C THR A 211 -3.30 -14.75 13.93
N ARG A 212 -2.44 -15.42 13.14
CA ARG A 212 -2.46 -16.88 12.93
C ARG A 212 -1.11 -17.54 13.15
N GLU A 213 -0.07 -16.80 13.52
CA GLU A 213 1.24 -17.34 13.84
C GLU A 213 1.15 -18.22 15.11
N PRO A 214 1.56 -19.48 15.04
CA PRO A 214 1.48 -20.38 16.19
C PRO A 214 2.46 -19.99 17.29
N ASP A 215 3.68 -19.57 16.94
CA ASP A 215 4.74 -19.19 17.85
C ASP A 215 5.31 -17.82 17.50
N VAL A 216 4.74 -16.77 18.07
CA VAL A 216 5.18 -15.40 17.85
C VAL A 216 6.50 -15.08 18.55
N ALA A 217 6.87 -15.83 19.59
CA ALA A 217 8.09 -15.55 20.36
C ALA A 217 9.37 -15.74 19.52
N ARG A 218 9.35 -16.69 18.58
CA ARG A 218 10.47 -16.93 17.65
C ARG A 218 10.64 -15.83 16.58
N CYS A 219 9.62 -15.01 16.38
CA CYS A 219 9.61 -13.96 15.34
C CYS A 219 10.30 -12.66 15.79
N GLY A 220 10.57 -12.51 17.09
CA GLY A 220 11.28 -11.36 17.64
C GLY A 220 10.56 -10.65 18.79
N PRO A 221 11.25 -9.75 19.51
CA PRO A 221 10.73 -9.12 20.72
C PRO A 221 9.61 -8.10 20.47
N LEU A 222 9.55 -7.52 19.27
CA LEU A 222 8.53 -6.54 18.87
C LEU A 222 7.37 -7.16 18.10
N VAL A 223 7.18 -8.49 18.23
CA VAL A 223 6.06 -9.21 17.62
C VAL A 223 5.01 -9.52 18.69
N ARG A 224 3.76 -9.23 18.38
CA ARG A 224 2.60 -9.43 19.26
C ARG A 224 1.62 -10.40 18.63
N LYS A 225 1.00 -11.24 19.44
CA LYS A 225 -0.08 -12.13 18.97
C LYS A 225 -1.41 -11.37 18.93
N GLY A 226 -2.16 -11.54 17.85
CA GLY A 226 -3.52 -11.01 17.75
C GLY A 226 -3.64 -9.86 16.75
N ARG A 227 -4.71 -9.09 16.88
CA ARG A 227 -5.04 -7.95 16.03
C ARG A 227 -4.58 -6.63 16.66
N VAL A 228 -4.43 -5.61 15.85
CA VAL A 228 -4.33 -4.23 16.35
C VAL A 228 -5.63 -3.87 17.07
N HIS A 229 -5.50 -3.23 18.22
CA HIS A 229 -6.63 -2.74 19.03
C HIS A 229 -6.21 -1.52 19.86
N ALA A 230 -7.19 -0.76 20.35
CA ALA A 230 -6.96 0.52 21.06
C ALA A 230 -5.92 0.44 22.17
N ALA A 231 -6.00 -0.59 23.04
CA ALA A 231 -5.06 -0.74 24.15
C ALA A 231 -3.61 -0.94 23.67
N LEU A 232 -3.39 -1.71 22.59
CA LEU A 232 -2.07 -1.89 21.98
C LEU A 232 -1.55 -0.57 21.40
N VAL A 233 -2.39 0.17 20.67
CA VAL A 233 -2.01 1.47 20.11
C VAL A 233 -1.60 2.44 21.24
N ARG A 234 -2.38 2.51 22.33
CA ARG A 234 -2.07 3.35 23.49
C ARG A 234 -0.77 2.92 24.21
N GLU A 235 -0.50 1.61 24.32
CA GLU A 235 0.75 1.08 24.86
C GLU A 235 1.95 1.54 24.04
N LEU A 236 1.85 1.43 22.71
CA LEU A 236 2.96 1.71 21.78
C LEU A 236 3.17 3.21 21.53
N VAL A 237 2.08 3.97 21.54
CA VAL A 237 2.04 5.42 21.27
C VAL A 237 1.14 6.09 22.31
N PRO A 238 1.66 6.39 23.49
CA PRO A 238 0.86 6.95 24.60
C PRO A 238 0.14 8.27 24.27
N ASP A 239 0.71 9.07 23.37
CA ASP A 239 0.22 10.39 22.91
C ASP A 239 -0.26 10.37 21.45
N VAL A 240 -0.88 9.26 21.02
CA VAL A 240 -1.30 9.04 19.64
C VAL A 240 -2.24 10.14 19.10
N GLU A 241 -2.99 10.82 19.94
CA GLU A 241 -3.87 11.94 19.59
C GLU A 241 -3.09 13.16 19.06
N ARG A 242 -1.78 13.27 19.34
CA ARG A 242 -0.88 14.31 18.83
C ARG A 242 -0.19 13.92 17.51
N SER A 243 -0.20 12.64 17.19
CA SER A 243 0.43 12.08 15.98
C SER A 243 -0.44 12.31 14.74
N ILE A 244 0.16 12.21 13.56
CA ILE A 244 -0.59 11.97 12.32
C ILE A 244 -0.56 10.47 12.03
N VAL A 245 -1.75 9.87 11.87
CA VAL A 245 -1.90 8.43 11.72
C VAL A 245 -2.28 8.09 10.29
N TYR A 246 -1.49 7.23 9.66
CA TYR A 246 -1.72 6.68 8.32
C TYR A 246 -2.28 5.27 8.44
N VAL A 247 -3.53 5.05 8.03
CA VAL A 247 -4.19 3.74 8.09
C VAL A 247 -4.49 3.25 6.68
N CYS A 248 -3.96 2.08 6.33
CA CYS A 248 -4.23 1.47 5.04
C CYS A 248 -4.43 -0.04 5.15
N ASP A 249 -5.55 -0.55 4.66
CA ASP A 249 -5.86 -1.98 4.50
C ASP A 249 -7.23 -2.18 3.82
N PRO A 250 -7.59 -3.42 3.44
CA PRO A 250 -8.94 -3.72 2.99
C PRO A 250 -9.99 -3.24 3.98
N GLY A 251 -10.82 -2.32 3.52
CA GLY A 251 -12.05 -1.92 4.17
C GLY A 251 -13.24 -2.76 3.72
N ILE A 252 -14.44 -2.40 4.15
CA ILE A 252 -15.69 -3.02 3.70
C ILE A 252 -15.86 -2.80 2.20
N SER A 253 -15.76 -3.87 1.42
CA SER A 253 -15.88 -3.81 -0.03
C SER A 253 -17.33 -3.48 -0.47
N LYS A 254 -17.48 -3.06 -1.73
CA LYS A 254 -18.82 -2.87 -2.33
C LYS A 254 -19.64 -4.16 -2.27
N PHE A 255 -18.99 -5.30 -2.51
CA PHE A 255 -19.61 -6.62 -2.43
C PHE A 255 -20.11 -6.94 -1.02
N ASP A 256 -19.32 -6.68 0.04
CA ASP A 256 -19.75 -6.89 1.42
C ASP A 256 -20.97 -6.05 1.76
N ARG A 257 -21.03 -4.80 1.27
CA ARG A 257 -22.17 -3.90 1.48
C ARG A 257 -23.42 -4.40 0.77
N GLU A 258 -23.28 -4.85 -0.47
CA GLU A 258 -24.39 -5.42 -1.25
C GLU A 258 -24.92 -6.70 -0.59
N ALA A 259 -24.03 -7.62 -0.21
CA ALA A 259 -24.40 -8.87 0.44
C ALA A 259 -25.08 -8.66 1.83
N ALA A 260 -24.62 -7.69 2.60
CA ALA A 260 -25.24 -7.31 3.88
C ALA A 260 -26.63 -6.71 3.65
N LYS A 261 -26.77 -5.83 2.64
CA LYS A 261 -28.04 -5.21 2.27
C LYS A 261 -29.08 -6.26 1.84
N GLU A 262 -28.69 -7.26 1.05
CA GLU A 262 -29.56 -8.36 0.64
C GLU A 262 -30.09 -9.17 1.83
N LYS A 263 -29.30 -9.27 2.92
CA LYS A 263 -29.68 -9.96 4.16
C LYS A 263 -30.39 -9.05 5.17
N GLY A 264 -30.53 -7.75 4.88
CA GLY A 264 -31.10 -6.79 5.84
C GLY A 264 -30.17 -6.51 7.04
N GLU A 265 -28.85 -6.75 6.88
CA GLU A 265 -27.83 -6.60 7.92
C GLU A 265 -26.89 -5.43 7.62
N SER A 266 -26.15 -4.99 8.64
CA SER A 266 -25.01 -4.09 8.44
C SER A 266 -23.75 -4.91 8.10
N PRO A 267 -22.89 -4.43 7.18
CA PRO A 267 -21.66 -5.15 6.87
C PRO A 267 -20.76 -5.21 8.09
N GLN A 268 -20.09 -6.35 8.28
CA GLN A 268 -19.15 -6.54 9.39
C GLN A 268 -17.94 -5.66 9.22
N PRO A 269 -17.47 -4.94 10.28
CA PRO A 269 -16.28 -4.14 10.24
C PRO A 269 -15.06 -4.99 9.85
N ARG A 270 -14.23 -4.46 8.95
CA ARG A 270 -12.93 -5.02 8.62
C ARG A 270 -11.85 -4.30 9.40
N PHE A 271 -10.58 -4.54 9.05
CA PHE A 271 -9.44 -3.93 9.73
C PHE A 271 -9.54 -2.39 9.74
N LEU A 272 -9.78 -1.77 8.59
CA LEU A 272 -9.84 -0.32 8.47
C LEU A 272 -10.89 0.29 9.42
N GLU A 273 -12.13 -0.22 9.37
CA GLU A 273 -13.22 0.30 10.21
C GLU A 273 -12.93 0.09 11.70
N THR A 274 -12.38 -1.08 12.06
CA THR A 274 -12.01 -1.37 13.46
C THR A 274 -10.95 -0.40 13.96
N VAL A 275 -9.85 -0.22 13.21
CA VAL A 275 -8.76 0.68 13.60
C VAL A 275 -9.23 2.14 13.66
N LEU A 276 -10.09 2.58 12.73
CA LEU A 276 -10.66 3.93 12.77
C LEU A 276 -11.51 4.15 14.03
N THR A 277 -12.34 3.20 14.41
CA THR A 277 -13.13 3.25 15.64
C THR A 277 -12.23 3.31 16.88
N ASP A 278 -11.19 2.48 16.92
CA ASP A 278 -10.21 2.46 18.00
C ASP A 278 -9.48 3.81 18.13
N LEU A 279 -8.99 4.38 17.03
CA LEU A 279 -8.30 5.67 17.03
C LEU A 279 -9.20 6.80 17.51
N LEU A 280 -10.46 6.85 17.07
CA LEU A 280 -11.43 7.84 17.55
C LEU A 280 -11.70 7.67 19.04
N SER A 281 -11.79 6.45 19.56
CA SER A 281 -11.96 6.16 21.00
C SER A 281 -10.74 6.59 21.82
N LEU A 282 -9.55 6.61 21.22
CA LEU A 282 -8.31 7.11 21.82
C LEU A 282 -8.17 8.64 21.75
N GLY A 283 -9.15 9.34 21.19
CA GLY A 283 -9.17 10.80 21.06
C GLY A 283 -8.40 11.35 19.85
N VAL A 284 -8.00 10.51 18.90
CA VAL A 284 -7.33 10.99 17.67
C VAL A 284 -8.34 11.76 16.82
N PRO A 285 -8.11 13.05 16.51
CA PRO A 285 -9.02 13.81 15.66
C PRO A 285 -9.05 13.25 14.24
N ASN A 286 -10.24 13.20 13.62
CA ASN A 286 -10.39 12.68 12.27
C ASN A 286 -9.52 13.43 11.23
N SER A 287 -9.22 14.71 11.44
CA SER A 287 -8.31 15.51 10.61
C SER A 287 -6.85 15.00 10.63
N ARG A 288 -6.45 14.28 11.70
CA ARG A 288 -5.13 13.68 11.86
C ARG A 288 -5.04 12.25 11.37
N ILE A 289 -6.15 11.67 10.90
CA ILE A 289 -6.19 10.31 10.35
C ILE A 289 -6.21 10.39 8.83
N LYS A 290 -5.16 9.89 8.19
CA LYS A 290 -5.08 9.65 6.76
C LYS A 290 -5.46 8.19 6.50
N ARG A 291 -6.39 7.95 5.59
CA ARG A 291 -6.89 6.59 5.33
C ARG A 291 -6.93 6.28 3.84
N GLU A 292 -6.57 5.06 3.50
CA GLU A 292 -6.74 4.48 2.18
C GLU A 292 -7.34 3.07 2.31
N SER A 293 -8.21 2.69 1.39
CA SER A 293 -8.86 1.38 1.38
C SER A 293 -8.59 0.68 0.06
N TYR A 294 -8.16 -0.57 0.14
CA TYR A 294 -8.07 -1.49 -0.98
C TYR A 294 -9.33 -2.38 -1.01
N GLY A 295 -10.02 -2.40 -2.17
CA GLY A 295 -11.21 -3.23 -2.39
C GLY A 295 -12.39 -2.46 -2.95
#